data_bec366f77eeff0d014a6d04ae5bcc4d4
#
_entry.id   bec366f77eeff0d014a6d04ae5bcc4d4
#
_cell.length_a   1.000
_cell.length_b   1.000
_cell.length_c   1.000
_cell.angle_alpha   90.00
_cell.angle_beta   90.00
_cell.angle_gamma   90.00
#
_symmetry.space_group_name_H-M   'P 1'
#
loop_
_entity.id
_entity.type
_entity.pdbx_description
1 polymer ?
#
loop_
_entity_poly.entity_id
_entity_poly.type
_entity_poly.pdbx_seq_one_letter_code
_entity_poly.pdbx_strand_id
1 'polypeptide(L)'
;TTGSQIYIRSGSNNVPAPYAVIAGMFGKRPQPNIELVISNKTLEVGKDGDDDFFAPAKRGKKKESYVKIRFSLLAQNSSNAVAKEVYLSCNTLLVGGDKTKVSFYYDSQLENLAAENNSINLITPMEMRVPPRALFSCAKAEIRFADDISEDFLMDGVIGADGATPRSFRIFISKNDLRSFVAQALRKNADLAVLTNEFFSCYLKTE
;
A
#
# COMPACT_ATOMS: atom_id res chain seq x y z
N THR A 1 36.86 34.41 -18.27
CA THR A 1 35.94 33.76 -17.30
C THR A 1 36.78 32.94 -16.37
N THR A 2 37.10 33.50 -15.18
CA THR A 2 37.76 32.79 -14.08
C THR A 2 36.75 31.83 -13.50
N GLY A 3 36.81 30.55 -13.88
CA GLY A 3 36.02 29.49 -13.27
C GLY A 3 36.47 29.32 -11.82
N SER A 4 35.56 29.48 -10.86
CA SER A 4 35.82 29.19 -9.45
C SER A 4 36.06 27.67 -9.30
N GLN A 5 37.30 27.30 -8.95
CA GLN A 5 37.66 25.93 -8.66
C GLN A 5 37.37 25.66 -7.18
N ILE A 6 36.74 24.51 -6.91
CA ILE A 6 36.50 24.00 -5.56
C ILE A 6 37.67 23.11 -5.17
N TYR A 7 38.27 23.36 -4.01
CA TYR A 7 39.38 22.60 -3.47
C TYR A 7 38.93 21.77 -2.26
N ILE A 8 39.44 20.57 -2.15
CA ILE A 8 39.31 19.71 -0.96
C ILE A 8 40.67 19.56 -0.28
N ARG A 9 40.66 19.41 1.03
CA ARG A 9 41.87 19.16 1.79
C ARG A 9 42.17 17.66 1.78
N SER A 10 43.37 17.33 1.23
CA SER A 10 43.89 15.96 1.28
C SER A 10 45.23 15.98 2.02
N GLY A 11 45.19 15.54 3.28
CA GLY A 11 46.33 15.69 4.18
C GLY A 11 46.67 17.17 4.43
N SER A 12 47.93 17.58 4.18
CA SER A 12 48.40 18.98 4.29
C SER A 12 48.16 19.83 3.04
N ASN A 13 47.69 19.23 1.93
CA ASN A 13 47.58 19.91 0.64
C ASN A 13 46.13 20.22 0.27
N ASN A 14 45.92 21.36 -0.38
CA ASN A 14 44.68 21.69 -1.05
C ASN A 14 44.77 21.21 -2.50
N VAL A 15 43.90 20.27 -2.88
CA VAL A 15 43.84 19.73 -4.24
C VAL A 15 42.50 20.10 -4.89
N PRO A 16 42.48 20.35 -6.21
CA PRO A 16 41.21 20.55 -6.92
C PRO A 16 40.26 19.36 -6.65
N ALA A 17 39.02 19.64 -6.26
CA ALA A 17 38.05 18.59 -6.03
C ALA A 17 37.68 17.92 -7.36
N PRO A 18 37.78 16.58 -7.48
CA PRO A 18 37.24 15.86 -8.61
C PRO A 18 35.75 16.15 -8.79
N TYR A 19 35.28 16.19 -10.03
CA TYR A 19 33.87 16.48 -10.34
C TYR A 19 32.90 15.56 -9.56
N ALA A 20 33.24 14.28 -9.38
CA ALA A 20 32.45 13.34 -8.62
C ALA A 20 32.29 13.75 -7.14
N VAL A 21 33.34 14.36 -6.54
CA VAL A 21 33.28 14.88 -5.17
C VAL A 21 32.42 16.13 -5.10
N ILE A 22 32.61 17.03 -6.08
CA ILE A 22 31.80 18.25 -6.20
C ILE A 22 30.32 17.87 -6.42
N ALA A 23 30.04 16.94 -7.30
CA ALA A 23 28.72 16.43 -7.55
C ALA A 23 28.12 15.75 -6.30
N GLY A 24 28.94 15.10 -5.46
CA GLY A 24 28.54 14.56 -4.18
C GLY A 24 28.28 15.61 -3.09
N MET A 25 28.99 16.75 -3.14
CA MET A 25 28.81 17.85 -2.19
C MET A 25 27.64 18.77 -2.53
N PHE A 26 27.42 19.02 -3.81
CA PHE A 26 26.40 19.93 -4.34
C PHE A 26 25.39 19.23 -5.23
N GLY A 27 25.71 18.03 -5.70
CA GLY A 27 24.86 17.22 -6.53
C GLY A 27 23.85 16.46 -5.73
N LYS A 28 22.86 16.01 -6.41
CA LYS A 28 21.73 15.23 -5.94
C LYS A 28 22.17 14.17 -4.92
N ARG A 29 21.96 14.45 -3.64
CA ARG A 29 22.01 13.36 -2.65
C ARG A 29 21.14 12.24 -3.19
N PRO A 30 21.59 10.98 -3.15
CA PRO A 30 20.74 9.89 -3.58
C PRO A 30 19.43 9.99 -2.83
N GLN A 31 18.38 10.28 -3.56
CA GLN A 31 17.05 10.40 -2.99
C GLN A 31 16.45 9.00 -2.79
N PRO A 32 15.69 8.76 -1.74
CA PRO A 32 14.96 7.53 -1.59
C PRO A 32 13.93 7.40 -2.73
N ASN A 33 13.68 6.17 -3.13
CA ASN A 33 12.66 5.84 -4.13
C ASN A 33 11.73 4.81 -3.51
N ILE A 34 10.51 5.25 -3.20
CA ILE A 34 9.52 4.41 -2.53
C ILE A 34 8.47 3.95 -3.52
N GLU A 35 8.25 2.65 -3.54
CA GLU A 35 7.27 1.99 -4.39
C GLU A 35 6.27 1.19 -3.55
N LEU A 36 5.02 1.17 -3.99
CA LEU A 36 4.01 0.32 -3.37
C LEU A 36 4.12 -1.10 -3.91
N VAL A 37 4.16 -2.06 -2.99
CA VAL A 37 4.09 -3.49 -3.28
C VAL A 37 2.86 -4.07 -2.61
N ILE A 38 2.04 -4.79 -3.36
CA ILE A 38 0.87 -5.50 -2.83
C ILE A 38 1.22 -6.97 -2.67
N SER A 39 1.03 -7.49 -1.48
CA SER A 39 1.32 -8.90 -1.16
C SER A 39 0.22 -9.56 -0.33
N ASN A 40 0.38 -10.86 -0.04
CA ASN A 40 -0.53 -11.64 0.81
C ASN A 40 -2.01 -11.50 0.41
N LYS A 41 -2.28 -11.61 -0.89
CA LYS A 41 -3.62 -11.46 -1.44
C LYS A 41 -4.43 -12.72 -1.17
N THR A 42 -5.54 -12.58 -0.44
CA THR A 42 -6.45 -13.68 -0.14
C THR A 42 -7.88 -13.29 -0.43
N LEU A 43 -8.69 -14.26 -0.82
CA LEU A 43 -10.13 -14.11 -0.97
C LEU A 43 -10.81 -15.19 -0.13
N GLU A 44 -11.77 -14.77 0.66
CA GLU A 44 -12.59 -15.61 1.52
C GLU A 44 -14.05 -15.41 1.15
N VAL A 45 -14.78 -16.49 1.03
CA VAL A 45 -16.24 -16.49 0.83
C VAL A 45 -16.87 -17.13 2.07
N GLY A 46 -17.70 -16.36 2.79
CA GLY A 46 -18.31 -16.81 4.04
C GLY A 46 -19.79 -16.48 4.10
N LYS A 47 -20.44 -16.91 5.18
CA LYS A 47 -21.83 -16.58 5.50
C LYS A 47 -21.87 -15.85 6.83
N ASP A 48 -22.65 -14.77 6.92
CA ASP A 48 -22.82 -14.05 8.18
C ASP A 48 -23.34 -14.98 9.27
N GLY A 49 -22.64 -14.96 10.41
CA GLY A 49 -22.96 -15.81 11.56
C GLY A 49 -21.99 -16.95 11.82
N ASP A 50 -20.98 -17.16 10.94
CA ASP A 50 -19.92 -18.15 11.20
C ASP A 50 -18.76 -17.54 12.01
N ASP A 51 -18.63 -16.20 12.05
CA ASP A 51 -17.57 -15.50 12.81
C ASP A 51 -17.89 -15.29 14.31
N ASP A 52 -19.15 -15.41 14.72
CA ASP A 52 -19.58 -15.22 16.12
C ASP A 52 -19.83 -16.55 16.84
N PHE A 53 -18.76 -17.18 17.30
CA PHE A 53 -18.83 -18.41 18.11
C PHE A 53 -19.64 -18.26 19.42
N PHE A 54 -19.93 -17.02 19.83
CA PHE A 54 -20.63 -16.69 21.08
C PHE A 54 -21.94 -15.91 20.89
N ALA A 55 -22.35 -15.57 19.68
CA ALA A 55 -23.61 -14.88 19.46
C ALA A 55 -24.78 -15.86 19.46
N PRO A 56 -25.82 -15.64 20.31
CA PRO A 56 -27.01 -16.50 20.27
C PRO A 56 -27.65 -16.41 18.90
N ALA A 57 -27.85 -17.56 18.27
CA ALA A 57 -28.46 -17.68 16.94
C ALA A 57 -29.79 -16.91 16.91
N LYS A 58 -29.80 -15.71 16.28
CA LYS A 58 -31.02 -14.95 16.04
C LYS A 58 -31.85 -15.72 15.02
N ARG A 59 -32.86 -16.48 15.54
CA ARG A 59 -33.80 -17.21 14.70
C ARG A 59 -34.48 -16.26 13.72
N GLY A 60 -34.33 -16.52 12.41
CA GLY A 60 -35.13 -15.89 11.36
C GLY A 60 -34.42 -14.89 10.45
N LYS A 61 -33.17 -14.52 10.65
CA LYS A 61 -32.41 -13.74 9.65
C LYS A 61 -31.80 -14.68 8.62
N LYS A 62 -32.08 -14.41 7.34
CA LYS A 62 -31.40 -15.06 6.22
C LYS A 62 -29.90 -14.79 6.37
N LYS A 63 -29.08 -15.84 6.45
CA LYS A 63 -27.61 -15.69 6.48
C LYS A 63 -27.20 -15.04 5.17
N GLU A 64 -26.69 -13.82 5.25
CA GLU A 64 -26.16 -13.12 4.08
C GLU A 64 -24.75 -13.67 3.81
N SER A 65 -24.48 -14.06 2.57
CA SER A 65 -23.14 -14.43 2.18
C SER A 65 -22.29 -13.17 2.01
N TYR A 66 -21.00 -13.27 2.20
CA TYR A 66 -20.08 -12.18 1.96
C TYR A 66 -18.82 -12.66 1.23
N VAL A 67 -18.19 -11.75 0.55
CA VAL A 67 -16.86 -11.94 -0.03
C VAL A 67 -15.90 -10.98 0.66
N LYS A 68 -14.80 -11.51 1.15
CA LYS A 68 -13.78 -10.75 1.84
C LYS A 68 -12.45 -10.87 1.09
N ILE A 69 -11.88 -9.74 0.73
CA ILE A 69 -10.56 -9.66 0.10
C ILE A 69 -9.61 -9.04 1.11
N ARG A 70 -8.46 -9.66 1.30
CA ARG A 70 -7.37 -9.12 2.12
C ARG A 70 -6.10 -9.02 1.31
N PHE A 71 -5.34 -7.94 1.53
CA PHE A 71 -4.01 -7.79 0.98
C PHE A 71 -3.16 -6.86 1.86
N SER A 72 -1.85 -7.02 1.75
CA SER A 72 -0.89 -6.16 2.45
C SER A 72 -0.38 -5.07 1.52
N LEU A 73 -0.33 -3.85 2.03
CA LEU A 73 0.27 -2.67 1.41
C LEU A 73 1.68 -2.50 2.01
N LEU A 74 2.69 -2.70 1.20
CA LEU A 74 4.10 -2.62 1.60
C LEU A 74 4.77 -1.46 0.88
N ALA A 75 5.62 -0.72 1.59
CA ALA A 75 6.53 0.24 0.99
C ALA A 75 7.86 -0.46 0.71
N GLN A 76 8.31 -0.42 -0.53
CA GLN A 76 9.63 -0.88 -0.93
C GLN A 76 10.54 0.31 -1.19
N ASN A 77 11.67 0.39 -0.51
CA ASN A 77 12.71 1.34 -0.84
C ASN A 77 13.61 0.74 -1.94
N SER A 78 13.35 1.08 -3.20
CA SER A 78 14.10 0.54 -4.34
C SER A 78 15.42 1.29 -4.61
N SER A 79 15.72 2.35 -3.84
CA SER A 79 16.93 3.15 -3.97
C SER A 79 18.10 2.61 -3.14
N ASN A 80 19.27 3.27 -3.29
CA ASN A 80 20.43 3.08 -2.43
C ASN A 80 20.50 4.09 -1.26
N ALA A 81 19.49 4.95 -1.11
CA ALA A 81 19.38 5.89 -0.02
C ALA A 81 18.46 5.36 1.09
N VAL A 82 18.73 5.73 2.33
CA VAL A 82 17.83 5.45 3.46
C VAL A 82 16.63 6.36 3.37
N ALA A 83 15.43 5.82 3.46
CA ALA A 83 14.19 6.58 3.51
C ALA A 83 13.80 6.91 4.96
N LYS A 84 13.27 8.11 5.16
CA LYS A 84 12.73 8.63 6.41
C LYS A 84 11.30 9.11 6.16
N GLU A 85 10.52 9.17 7.23
CA GLU A 85 9.15 9.68 7.15
C GLU A 85 8.38 9.08 5.96
N VAL A 86 8.44 7.75 5.84
CA VAL A 86 7.69 7.04 4.80
C VAL A 86 6.22 7.20 5.09
N TYR A 87 5.46 7.65 4.11
CA TYR A 87 4.03 7.86 4.22
C TYR A 87 3.26 7.10 3.15
N LEU A 88 2.04 6.70 3.52
CA LEU A 88 1.05 6.07 2.66
C LEU A 88 -0.29 6.75 2.88
N SER A 89 -0.83 7.38 1.84
CA SER A 89 -2.17 7.94 1.82
C SER A 89 -3.02 7.12 0.86
N CYS A 90 -4.13 6.57 1.33
CA CYS A 90 -5.09 5.86 0.51
C CYS A 90 -6.47 6.44 0.72
N ASN A 91 -7.21 6.60 -0.37
CA ASN A 91 -8.61 6.93 -0.36
C ASN A 91 -9.37 5.87 -1.16
N THR A 92 -10.34 5.23 -0.54
CA THR A 92 -11.20 4.27 -1.21
C THR A 92 -12.39 5.01 -1.80
N LEU A 93 -12.39 5.16 -3.10
CA LEU A 93 -13.56 5.59 -3.85
C LEU A 93 -14.47 4.36 -3.98
N LEU A 94 -15.36 4.20 -3.02
CA LEU A 94 -16.43 3.21 -3.11
C LEU A 94 -17.40 3.67 -4.19
N VAL A 95 -17.14 3.24 -5.39
CA VAL A 95 -18.14 3.25 -6.46
C VAL A 95 -18.99 2.02 -6.18
N GLY A 96 -19.94 2.13 -5.27
CA GLY A 96 -20.79 1.01 -4.95
C GLY A 96 -21.45 1.13 -3.59
N GLY A 97 -22.72 0.92 -3.57
CA GLY A 97 -23.64 1.20 -2.51
C GLY A 97 -23.19 0.90 -1.07
N ASP A 98 -23.98 1.27 -0.10
CA ASP A 98 -23.77 1.24 1.37
C ASP A 98 -23.33 -0.13 1.97
N LYS A 99 -23.13 -1.15 1.16
CA LYS A 99 -22.86 -2.53 1.60
C LYS A 99 -21.39 -2.96 1.53
N THR A 100 -20.52 -2.20 0.87
CA THR A 100 -19.08 -2.51 0.86
C THR A 100 -18.40 -1.84 2.03
N LYS A 101 -17.67 -2.61 2.83
CA LYS A 101 -16.90 -2.10 3.97
C LYS A 101 -15.42 -2.27 3.70
N VAL A 102 -14.66 -1.24 3.99
CA VAL A 102 -13.19 -1.29 3.95
C VAL A 102 -12.65 -1.06 5.34
N SER A 103 -11.72 -1.91 5.75
CA SER A 103 -11.03 -1.79 7.04
C SER A 103 -9.53 -1.85 6.80
N PHE A 104 -8.80 -1.01 7.51
CA PHE A 104 -7.35 -1.00 7.49
C PHE A 104 -6.80 -1.42 8.86
N TYR A 105 -5.81 -2.30 8.85
CA TYR A 105 -5.05 -2.74 10.03
C TYR A 105 -3.60 -2.37 9.83
N TYR A 106 -3.02 -1.63 10.75
CA TYR A 106 -1.65 -1.14 10.68
C TYR A 106 -0.96 -1.29 12.04
N ASP A 107 0.37 -1.23 12.03
CA ASP A 107 1.15 -1.30 13.26
C ASP A 107 0.91 -0.04 14.11
N SER A 108 0.80 -0.22 15.43
CA SER A 108 0.61 0.87 16.40
C SER A 108 1.78 1.87 16.44
N GLN A 109 2.93 1.52 15.86
CA GLN A 109 4.06 2.43 15.70
C GLN A 109 3.84 3.48 14.60
N LEU A 110 2.85 3.28 13.72
CA LEU A 110 2.50 4.22 12.66
C LEU A 110 1.44 5.20 13.14
N GLU A 111 1.63 6.46 12.82
CA GLU A 111 0.60 7.48 13.04
C GLU A 111 -0.41 7.44 11.90
N ASN A 112 -1.70 7.40 12.24
CA ASN A 112 -2.79 7.53 11.28
C ASN A 112 -3.43 8.90 11.43
N LEU A 113 -3.29 9.72 10.40
CA LEU A 113 -3.82 11.08 10.35
C LEU A 113 -5.19 11.16 9.66
N ALA A 114 -5.76 10.04 9.23
CA ALA A 114 -7.06 10.02 8.57
C ALA A 114 -8.20 10.12 9.58
N ALA A 115 -9.19 10.94 9.25
CA ALA A 115 -10.40 11.14 10.04
C ALA A 115 -11.56 10.23 9.62
N GLU A 116 -11.46 9.56 8.45
CA GLU A 116 -12.57 8.83 7.83
C GLU A 116 -12.29 7.33 7.73
N ASN A 117 -13.35 6.51 7.88
CA ASN A 117 -13.24 5.05 7.86
C ASN A 117 -12.77 4.46 6.51
N ASN A 118 -12.97 5.20 5.41
CA ASN A 118 -12.63 4.75 4.05
C ASN A 118 -11.30 5.30 3.56
N SER A 119 -10.57 6.02 4.39
CA SER A 119 -9.26 6.57 4.08
C SER A 119 -8.26 6.23 5.17
N ILE A 120 -7.00 6.16 4.79
CA ILE A 120 -5.88 5.94 5.70
C ILE A 120 -4.73 6.87 5.30
N ASN A 121 -4.17 7.58 6.26
CA ASN A 121 -2.99 8.43 6.09
C ASN A 121 -1.95 8.04 7.14
N LEU A 122 -1.07 7.13 6.79
CA LEU A 122 -0.03 6.62 7.67
C LEU A 122 1.29 7.36 7.41
N ILE A 123 1.99 7.62 8.48
CA ILE A 123 3.37 8.11 8.45
C ILE A 123 4.21 7.34 9.48
N THR A 124 5.45 7.04 9.11
CA THR A 124 6.41 6.44 10.05
C THR A 124 6.95 7.50 11.00
N PRO A 125 7.28 7.13 12.26
CA PRO A 125 7.96 8.02 13.19
C PRO A 125 9.27 8.60 12.60
N MET A 126 9.63 9.80 13.03
CA MET A 126 10.83 10.52 12.54
C MET A 126 12.13 9.72 12.73
N GLU A 127 12.21 8.92 13.79
CA GLU A 127 13.40 8.09 14.12
C GLU A 127 13.48 6.85 13.24
N MET A 128 12.37 6.43 12.65
CA MET A 128 12.32 5.22 11.85
C MET A 128 13.06 5.41 10.53
N ARG A 129 13.88 4.42 10.19
CA ARG A 129 14.67 4.39 8.97
C ARG A 129 14.32 3.16 8.16
N VAL A 130 13.94 3.35 6.90
CA VAL A 130 13.75 2.24 5.96
C VAL A 130 15.02 2.09 5.13
N PRO A 131 15.81 1.03 5.37
CA PRO A 131 17.07 0.83 4.65
C PRO A 131 16.88 0.69 3.15
N PRO A 132 17.96 0.87 2.37
CA PRO A 132 17.95 0.55 0.95
C PRO A 132 17.48 -0.88 0.68
N ARG A 133 16.66 -1.06 -0.34
CA ARG A 133 16.11 -2.36 -0.77
C ARG A 133 15.23 -3.08 0.25
N ALA A 134 14.90 -2.45 1.36
CA ALA A 134 14.02 -3.02 2.37
C ALA A 134 12.55 -2.91 1.97
N LEU A 135 11.78 -3.88 2.43
CA LEU A 135 10.31 -3.87 2.42
C LEU A 135 9.83 -3.51 3.83
N PHE A 136 8.86 -2.62 3.89
CA PHE A 136 8.21 -2.20 5.13
C PHE A 136 6.70 -2.38 5.02
N SER A 137 6.08 -3.01 6.03
CA SER A 137 4.63 -3.20 6.08
C SER A 137 3.95 -1.93 6.54
N CYS A 138 3.18 -1.29 5.66
CA CYS A 138 2.40 -0.10 6.02
C CYS A 138 1.04 -0.48 6.60
N ALA A 139 0.25 -1.27 5.88
CA ALA A 139 -1.08 -1.67 6.30
C ALA A 139 -1.52 -2.99 5.67
N LYS A 140 -2.54 -3.59 6.28
CA LYS A 140 -3.36 -4.64 5.67
C LYS A 140 -4.73 -4.05 5.39
N ALA A 141 -5.18 -4.16 4.15
CA ALA A 141 -6.52 -3.78 3.75
C ALA A 141 -7.42 -5.01 3.75
N GLU A 142 -8.62 -4.87 4.30
CA GLU A 142 -9.71 -5.84 4.23
C GLU A 142 -10.91 -5.17 3.58
N ILE A 143 -11.38 -5.73 2.48
CA ILE A 143 -12.55 -5.27 1.76
C ILE A 143 -13.62 -6.35 1.87
N ARG A 144 -14.77 -5.99 2.42
CA ARG A 144 -15.92 -6.88 2.53
C ARG A 144 -17.03 -6.43 1.62
N PHE A 145 -17.41 -7.29 0.70
CA PHE A 145 -18.55 -7.12 -0.19
C PHE A 145 -19.73 -7.94 0.34
N ALA A 146 -20.92 -7.38 0.31
CA ALA A 146 -22.15 -8.14 0.51
C ALA A 146 -22.44 -9.04 -0.70
N ASP A 147 -23.46 -9.90 -0.62
CA ASP A 147 -23.83 -10.90 -1.63
C ASP A 147 -23.89 -10.40 -3.07
N ASP A 148 -24.23 -9.13 -3.26
CA ASP A 148 -24.34 -8.53 -4.58
C ASP A 148 -23.14 -7.61 -4.83
N ILE A 149 -22.13 -8.17 -5.49
CA ILE A 149 -21.00 -7.38 -6.00
C ILE A 149 -21.50 -6.61 -7.22
N SER A 150 -22.11 -5.45 -6.97
CA SER A 150 -22.76 -4.65 -8.02
C SER A 150 -21.79 -3.78 -8.78
N GLU A 151 -20.64 -3.42 -8.17
CA GLU A 151 -19.76 -2.37 -8.69
C GLU A 151 -18.29 -2.75 -8.61
N ASP A 152 -17.47 -2.04 -9.41
CA ASP A 152 -16.02 -2.18 -9.39
C ASP A 152 -15.46 -1.54 -8.10
N PHE A 153 -14.38 -2.07 -7.60
CA PHE A 153 -13.65 -1.47 -6.47
C PHE A 153 -12.49 -0.62 -6.97
N LEU A 154 -12.37 0.57 -6.44
CA LEU A 154 -11.30 1.51 -6.74
C LEU A 154 -10.70 2.06 -5.45
N MET A 155 -9.36 2.00 -5.33
CA MET A 155 -8.59 2.64 -4.28
C MET A 155 -7.47 3.44 -4.93
N ASP A 156 -7.51 4.76 -4.75
CA ASP A 156 -6.44 5.65 -5.16
C ASP A 156 -5.55 6.02 -3.97
N GLY A 157 -4.29 6.25 -4.22
CA GLY A 157 -3.39 6.65 -3.14
C GLY A 157 -2.07 7.22 -3.63
N VAL A 158 -1.29 7.66 -2.66
CA VAL A 158 0.06 8.19 -2.84
C VAL A 158 0.97 7.56 -1.80
N ILE A 159 2.16 7.20 -2.23
CA ILE A 159 3.23 6.71 -1.36
C ILE A 159 4.49 7.54 -1.59
N GLY A 160 5.25 7.77 -0.52
CA GLY A 160 6.50 8.55 -0.61
C GLY A 160 7.29 8.52 0.68
N ALA A 161 8.31 9.38 0.73
CA ALA A 161 9.15 9.58 1.92
C ALA A 161 9.74 11.00 1.87
N ASP A 162 10.34 11.43 2.98
CA ASP A 162 11.10 12.69 3.00
C ASP A 162 12.20 12.69 1.93
N GLY A 163 12.22 13.76 1.13
CA GLY A 163 13.14 13.93 0.00
C GLY A 163 12.89 13.01 -1.21
N ALA A 164 11.85 12.17 -1.19
CA ALA A 164 11.45 11.35 -2.32
C ALA A 164 10.38 12.03 -3.18
N THR A 165 10.39 11.73 -4.49
CA THR A 165 9.26 12.12 -5.34
C THR A 165 8.05 11.23 -4.98
N PRO A 166 6.89 11.82 -4.60
CA PRO A 166 5.67 11.06 -4.34
C PRO A 166 5.24 10.25 -5.56
N ARG A 167 4.72 9.05 -5.33
CA ARG A 167 4.17 8.20 -6.39
C ARG A 167 2.70 7.94 -6.14
N SER A 168 1.88 8.29 -7.11
CA SER A 168 0.47 7.94 -7.11
C SER A 168 0.28 6.49 -7.54
N PHE A 169 -0.71 5.83 -6.96
CA PHE A 169 -1.09 4.48 -7.34
C PHE A 169 -2.61 4.33 -7.38
N ARG A 170 -3.06 3.36 -8.15
CA ARG A 170 -4.46 2.97 -8.23
C ARG A 170 -4.58 1.47 -8.14
N ILE A 171 -5.43 0.98 -7.25
CA ILE A 171 -5.82 -0.41 -7.14
C ILE A 171 -7.24 -0.54 -7.67
N PHE A 172 -7.40 -1.35 -8.71
CA PHE A 172 -8.70 -1.58 -9.35
C PHE A 172 -9.03 -3.06 -9.30
N ILE A 173 -10.26 -3.39 -8.91
CA ILE A 173 -10.80 -4.75 -8.93
C ILE A 173 -12.12 -4.72 -9.69
N SER A 174 -12.15 -5.37 -10.85
CA SER A 174 -13.35 -5.46 -11.67
C SER A 174 -14.40 -6.35 -10.99
N LYS A 175 -15.65 -5.90 -10.97
CA LYS A 175 -16.79 -6.70 -10.49
C LYS A 175 -16.96 -8.02 -11.26
N ASN A 176 -16.69 -8.02 -12.56
CA ASN A 176 -16.84 -9.20 -13.39
C ASN A 176 -15.81 -10.27 -13.04
N ASP A 177 -14.54 -9.85 -12.84
CA ASP A 177 -13.47 -10.74 -12.43
C ASP A 177 -13.73 -11.30 -11.04
N LEU A 178 -14.19 -10.44 -10.12
CA LEU A 178 -14.51 -10.84 -8.76
C LEU A 178 -15.68 -11.84 -8.72
N ARG A 179 -16.76 -11.59 -9.46
CA ARG A 179 -17.89 -12.53 -9.59
C ARG A 179 -17.47 -13.87 -10.18
N SER A 180 -16.67 -13.85 -11.24
CA SER A 180 -16.13 -15.06 -11.86
C SER A 180 -15.31 -15.88 -10.88
N PHE A 181 -14.44 -15.24 -10.13
CA PHE A 181 -13.59 -15.88 -9.14
C PHE A 181 -14.40 -16.48 -7.97
N VAL A 182 -15.37 -15.73 -7.43
CA VAL A 182 -16.29 -16.22 -6.40
C VAL A 182 -17.04 -17.46 -6.88
N ALA A 183 -17.55 -17.43 -8.11
CA ALA A 183 -18.25 -18.58 -8.70
C ALA A 183 -17.31 -19.81 -8.81
N GLN A 184 -16.04 -19.62 -9.13
CA GLN A 184 -15.03 -20.69 -9.17
C GLN A 184 -14.70 -21.22 -7.77
N ALA A 185 -14.53 -20.32 -6.79
CA ALA A 185 -14.25 -20.70 -5.40
C ALA A 185 -15.40 -21.52 -4.80
N LEU A 186 -16.64 -21.11 -5.01
CA LEU A 186 -17.83 -21.83 -4.56
C LEU A 186 -17.95 -23.21 -5.21
N ARG A 187 -17.62 -23.34 -6.51
CA ARG A 187 -17.64 -24.66 -7.20
C ARG A 187 -16.60 -25.64 -6.62
N LYS A 188 -15.49 -25.14 -6.12
CA LYS A 188 -14.41 -25.95 -5.54
C LYS A 188 -14.60 -26.20 -4.05
N ASN A 189 -15.69 -25.78 -3.42
CA ASN A 189 -15.88 -25.78 -1.96
C ASN A 189 -14.68 -25.17 -1.20
N ALA A 190 -14.06 -24.16 -1.77
CA ALA A 190 -12.92 -23.52 -1.17
C ALA A 190 -13.38 -22.27 -0.41
N ASP A 191 -13.29 -22.31 0.91
CA ASP A 191 -13.63 -21.17 1.78
C ASP A 191 -12.57 -20.06 1.68
N LEU A 192 -11.34 -20.44 1.36
CA LEU A 192 -10.22 -19.52 1.19
C LEU A 192 -9.47 -19.82 -0.11
N ALA A 193 -9.29 -18.82 -0.95
CA ALA A 193 -8.49 -18.92 -2.17
C ALA A 193 -7.44 -17.82 -2.24
N VAL A 194 -6.22 -18.18 -2.61
CA VAL A 194 -5.14 -17.22 -2.86
C VAL A 194 -5.39 -16.54 -4.20
N LEU A 195 -5.50 -15.22 -4.18
CA LEU A 195 -5.65 -14.41 -5.39
C LEU A 195 -4.34 -14.37 -6.16
N THR A 196 -4.41 -14.64 -7.46
CA THR A 196 -3.28 -14.48 -8.37
C THR A 196 -3.06 -13.01 -8.73
N ASN A 197 -1.89 -12.66 -9.24
CA ASN A 197 -1.58 -11.28 -9.65
C ASN A 197 -2.49 -10.77 -10.77
N GLU A 198 -3.10 -11.65 -11.55
CA GLU A 198 -4.03 -11.31 -12.63
C GLU A 198 -5.29 -10.59 -12.13
N PHE A 199 -5.69 -10.82 -10.86
CA PHE A 199 -6.84 -10.15 -10.25
C PHE A 199 -6.59 -8.71 -9.82
N PHE A 200 -5.34 -8.35 -9.56
CA PHE A 200 -4.99 -7.02 -9.11
C PHE A 200 -4.22 -6.30 -10.19
N SER A 201 -4.92 -5.53 -11.00
CA SER A 201 -4.30 -4.54 -11.85
C SER A 201 -3.87 -3.36 -10.97
N CYS A 202 -2.63 -3.39 -10.49
CA CYS A 202 -2.05 -2.25 -9.79
C CYS A 202 -1.36 -1.38 -10.84
N TYR A 203 -1.95 -0.24 -11.14
CA TYR A 203 -1.35 0.74 -12.03
C TYR A 203 -0.61 1.77 -11.19
N LEU A 204 0.71 1.64 -11.13
CA LEU A 204 1.56 2.70 -10.63
C LEU A 204 1.64 3.77 -11.72
N LYS A 205 1.02 4.91 -11.50
CA LYS A 205 1.29 6.10 -12.31
C LYS A 205 2.43 6.85 -11.65
N THR A 206 3.55 6.95 -12.36
CA THR A 206 4.55 7.97 -12.08
C THR A 206 4.11 9.23 -12.80
N GLU A 207 3.78 10.29 -12.05
CA GLU A 207 3.73 11.64 -12.61
C GLU A 207 5.13 12.20 -12.83
#